data_be7d4e8b48c74a04fb633e7c0adcba5e
#
_entry.id   be7d4e8b48c74a04fb633e7c0adcba5e
#
_cell.length_a   1.000
_cell.length_b   1.000
_cell.length_c   1.000
_cell.angle_alpha   90.00
_cell.angle_beta   90.00
_cell.angle_gamma   90.00
#
_symmetry.space_group_name_H-M   'P 1'
#
loop_
_entity.id
_entity.type
_entity.pdbx_description
1 polymer ?
#
loop_
_entity_poly.entity_id
_entity_poly.type
_entity_poly.pdbx_seq_one_letter_code
_entity_poly.pdbx_strand_id
1 'polypeptide(L)'
;LYQIRSPLLETVQTSVMVWDLTDDVPVYQFRERLHMRPASTMKCVTAIATLDKLGADYDFKTNLYYTGVIDDSTQVLRGDLYCVGGMDPMLSSSDLIEMARAVRDLGIKTIEGSVYADLSFKDRDRLGEGWCWDDKNPTLSPLLVDGKDEFTYRFSRKLEDMGVTLNGSTGERQLPTDAQLLTTRTHSIRQVLHRMMKVSDNLYAESMFYQLAANGGTRWAGAKTARQYETALFSRIG
;
A
#
# COMPACT_ATOMS: atom_id res chain seq x y z
N LEU A 1 31.63 24.45 7.95
CA LEU A 1 32.87 24.13 7.21
C LEU A 1 33.89 23.38 8.06
N TYR A 2 34.08 23.73 9.35
CA TYR A 2 35.03 23.05 10.23
C TYR A 2 34.73 21.56 10.43
N GLN A 3 33.47 21.20 10.56
CA GLN A 3 33.04 19.80 10.74
C GLN A 3 33.27 18.93 9.49
N ILE A 4 33.18 19.52 8.29
CA ILE A 4 33.39 18.80 7.02
C ILE A 4 34.86 18.46 6.80
N ARG A 5 35.78 19.13 7.49
CA ARG A 5 37.23 18.87 7.45
C ARG A 5 37.72 17.98 8.62
N SER A 6 36.78 17.37 9.35
CA SER A 6 37.17 16.45 10.42
C SER A 6 37.91 15.23 9.86
N PRO A 7 39.03 14.79 10.45
CA PRO A 7 39.70 13.56 10.04
C PRO A 7 38.79 12.31 10.10
N LEU A 8 37.75 12.35 10.93
CA LEU A 8 36.73 11.29 10.97
C LEU A 8 36.01 11.11 9.65
N LEU A 9 35.81 12.19 8.88
CA LEU A 9 35.14 12.15 7.58
C LEU A 9 36.07 11.71 6.43
N GLU A 10 37.38 11.62 6.66
CA GLU A 10 38.32 11.10 5.68
C GLU A 10 38.18 9.59 5.51
N THR A 11 37.69 8.88 6.52
CA THR A 11 37.49 7.42 6.54
C THR A 11 36.14 6.98 6.01
N VAL A 12 35.24 7.91 5.70
CA VAL A 12 33.88 7.64 5.22
C VAL A 12 33.60 8.34 3.89
N GLN A 13 32.68 7.78 3.13
CA GLN A 13 32.18 8.46 1.94
C GLN A 13 31.26 9.60 2.35
N THR A 14 31.65 10.84 2.05
CA THR A 14 30.89 12.04 2.35
C THR A 14 30.74 12.89 1.11
N SER A 15 29.53 13.34 0.85
CA SER A 15 29.17 14.28 -0.20
C SER A 15 28.27 15.35 0.38
N VAL A 16 28.48 16.62 0.02
CA VAL A 16 27.68 17.73 0.50
C VAL A 16 27.40 18.69 -0.64
N MET A 17 26.14 19.09 -0.79
CA MET A 17 25.70 20.21 -1.62
C MET A 17 24.77 21.11 -0.79
N VAL A 18 25.06 22.40 -0.81
CA VAL A 18 24.16 23.44 -0.27
C VAL A 18 23.73 24.30 -1.44
N TRP A 19 22.44 24.40 -1.65
CA TRP A 19 21.83 25.13 -2.76
C TRP A 19 20.99 26.29 -2.24
N ASP A 20 21.17 27.47 -2.83
CA ASP A 20 20.27 28.59 -2.60
C ASP A 20 19.07 28.45 -3.56
N LEU A 21 17.89 28.23 -2.96
CA LEU A 21 16.65 28.05 -3.74
C LEU A 21 16.07 29.37 -4.24
N THR A 22 16.54 30.52 -3.73
CA THR A 22 16.07 31.84 -4.15
C THR A 22 16.79 32.28 -5.42
N ASP A 23 18.12 32.17 -5.39
CA ASP A 23 18.98 32.58 -6.49
C ASP A 23 19.28 31.44 -7.48
N ASP A 24 18.82 30.23 -7.15
CA ASP A 24 19.01 28.98 -7.92
C ASP A 24 20.50 28.68 -8.22
N VAL A 25 21.35 28.83 -7.19
CA VAL A 25 22.80 28.61 -7.31
C VAL A 25 23.37 27.76 -6.17
N PRO A 26 24.45 27.00 -6.42
CA PRO A 26 25.14 26.27 -5.37
C PRO A 26 25.95 27.24 -4.48
N VAL A 27 25.70 27.22 -3.18
CA VAL A 27 26.45 27.98 -2.16
C VAL A 27 27.70 27.22 -1.72
N TYR A 28 27.60 25.89 -1.66
CA TYR A 28 28.73 25.04 -1.28
C TYR A 28 28.62 23.66 -1.90
N GLN A 29 29.74 23.14 -2.38
CA GLN A 29 29.85 21.84 -3.00
C GLN A 29 31.09 21.10 -2.48
N PHE A 30 30.93 19.84 -2.11
CA PHE A 30 32.01 18.96 -1.71
C PHE A 30 31.71 17.54 -2.17
N ARG A 31 32.43 17.03 -3.15
CA ARG A 31 32.25 15.71 -3.75
C ARG A 31 30.77 15.44 -4.14
N GLU A 32 30.05 16.46 -4.58
CA GLU A 32 28.61 16.44 -4.87
C GLU A 32 28.22 15.45 -5.96
N ARG A 33 29.17 15.05 -6.79
CA ARG A 33 28.97 14.06 -7.86
C ARG A 33 29.35 12.63 -7.48
N LEU A 34 29.73 12.41 -6.21
CA LEU A 34 30.07 11.07 -5.75
C LEU A 34 28.79 10.21 -5.70
N HIS A 35 28.84 9.05 -6.37
CA HIS A 35 27.74 8.08 -6.30
C HIS A 35 27.63 7.50 -4.89
N MET A 36 26.50 7.73 -4.25
CA MET A 36 26.20 7.31 -2.89
C MET A 36 25.01 6.36 -2.90
N ARG A 37 24.94 5.47 -1.90
CA ARG A 37 23.72 4.71 -1.65
C ARG A 37 22.68 5.66 -1.05
N PRO A 38 21.51 5.84 -1.69
CA PRO A 38 20.53 6.83 -1.24
C PRO A 38 19.83 6.43 0.06
N ALA A 39 19.79 5.15 0.40
CA ALA A 39 19.05 4.64 1.55
C ALA A 39 17.61 5.22 1.57
N SER A 40 17.11 5.63 2.74
CA SER A 40 15.74 6.18 2.87
C SER A 40 15.49 7.50 2.15
N THR A 41 16.51 8.16 1.58
CA THR A 41 16.27 9.33 0.72
C THR A 41 15.60 8.94 -0.61
N MET A 42 15.66 7.66 -1.02
CA MET A 42 14.86 7.14 -2.14
C MET A 42 13.36 7.34 -1.95
N LYS A 43 12.87 7.40 -0.72
CA LYS A 43 11.46 7.68 -0.43
C LYS A 43 11.00 9.05 -0.97
N CYS A 44 11.91 10.02 -1.06
CA CYS A 44 11.61 11.31 -1.69
C CYS A 44 11.32 11.12 -3.19
N VAL A 45 12.09 10.27 -3.87
CA VAL A 45 11.89 9.97 -5.29
C VAL A 45 10.54 9.29 -5.49
N THR A 46 10.26 8.25 -4.71
CA THR A 46 8.97 7.54 -4.76
C THR A 46 7.80 8.49 -4.46
N ALA A 47 7.94 9.39 -3.46
CA ALA A 47 6.93 10.38 -3.14
C ALA A 47 6.64 11.32 -4.33
N ILE A 48 7.69 11.89 -4.92
CA ILE A 48 7.57 12.80 -6.06
C ILE A 48 6.94 12.08 -7.26
N ALA A 49 7.45 10.88 -7.60
CA ALA A 49 6.94 10.10 -8.72
C ALA A 49 5.46 9.74 -8.54
N THR A 50 5.07 9.35 -7.32
CA THR A 50 3.69 8.97 -7.02
C THR A 50 2.76 10.18 -7.05
N LEU A 51 3.17 11.32 -6.48
CA LEU A 51 2.37 12.56 -6.53
C LEU A 51 2.25 13.11 -7.96
N ASP A 52 3.32 13.05 -8.74
CA ASP A 52 3.30 13.47 -10.15
C ASP A 52 2.35 12.61 -11.00
N LYS A 53 2.32 11.30 -10.73
CA LYS A 53 1.52 10.34 -11.49
C LYS A 53 0.05 10.31 -11.09
N LEU A 54 -0.22 10.30 -9.79
CA LEU A 54 -1.56 10.04 -9.24
C LEU A 54 -2.27 11.31 -8.74
N GLY A 55 -1.49 12.35 -8.46
CA GLY A 55 -2.01 13.59 -7.88
C GLY A 55 -2.12 13.55 -6.35
N ALA A 56 -2.29 14.73 -5.76
CA ALA A 56 -2.33 14.90 -4.31
C ALA A 56 -3.68 14.49 -3.66
N ASP A 57 -4.68 14.25 -4.48
CA ASP A 57 -6.04 13.87 -4.03
C ASP A 57 -6.33 12.37 -4.28
N TYR A 58 -5.28 11.61 -4.58
CA TYR A 58 -5.39 10.17 -4.75
C TYR A 58 -5.73 9.47 -3.44
N ASP A 59 -6.64 8.47 -3.51
CA ASP A 59 -6.99 7.60 -2.39
C ASP A 59 -6.58 6.15 -2.65
N PHE A 60 -5.90 5.57 -1.67
CA PHE A 60 -5.75 4.12 -1.55
C PHE A 60 -7.10 3.51 -1.25
N LYS A 61 -7.46 2.41 -1.92
CA LYS A 61 -8.80 1.81 -1.80
C LYS A 61 -8.71 0.33 -1.46
N THR A 62 -9.50 -0.07 -0.48
CA THR A 62 -9.78 -1.48 -0.19
C THR A 62 -11.27 -1.70 -0.35
N ASN A 63 -11.66 -2.58 -1.26
CA ASN A 63 -13.04 -2.78 -1.66
C ASN A 63 -13.57 -4.13 -1.17
N LEU A 64 -14.76 -4.14 -0.59
CA LEU A 64 -15.49 -5.36 -0.28
C LEU A 64 -16.62 -5.55 -1.28
N TYR A 65 -16.69 -6.74 -1.87
CA TYR A 65 -17.71 -7.15 -2.83
C TYR A 65 -18.44 -8.38 -2.31
N TYR A 66 -19.59 -8.67 -2.89
CA TYR A 66 -20.29 -9.95 -2.75
C TYR A 66 -20.72 -10.49 -4.11
N THR A 67 -20.94 -11.81 -4.18
CA THR A 67 -21.55 -12.50 -5.32
C THR A 67 -22.83 -13.19 -4.88
N GLY A 68 -23.62 -13.65 -5.85
CA GLY A 68 -24.84 -14.39 -5.56
C GLY A 68 -26.01 -13.51 -5.17
N VAL A 69 -26.90 -14.03 -4.33
CA VAL A 69 -28.19 -13.41 -4.01
C VAL A 69 -28.37 -13.30 -2.51
N ILE A 70 -28.84 -12.13 -2.07
CA ILE A 70 -29.30 -11.91 -0.69
C ILE A 70 -30.79 -12.26 -0.62
N ASP A 71 -31.14 -13.21 0.22
CA ASP A 71 -32.53 -13.56 0.51
C ASP A 71 -32.97 -12.77 1.75
N ASP A 72 -33.73 -11.70 1.53
CA ASP A 72 -34.20 -10.80 2.59
C ASP A 72 -35.11 -11.50 3.60
N SER A 73 -35.85 -12.53 3.18
CA SER A 73 -36.78 -13.25 4.06
C SER A 73 -36.06 -14.12 5.08
N THR A 74 -34.95 -14.73 4.68
CA THR A 74 -34.11 -15.58 5.54
C THR A 74 -32.86 -14.87 6.05
N GLN A 75 -32.57 -13.68 5.55
CA GLN A 75 -31.36 -12.90 5.86
C GLN A 75 -30.06 -13.63 5.52
N VAL A 76 -30.09 -14.40 4.44
CA VAL A 76 -28.98 -15.26 3.98
C VAL A 76 -28.38 -14.71 2.70
N LEU A 77 -27.06 -14.54 2.68
CA LEU A 77 -26.31 -14.39 1.44
C LEU A 77 -25.95 -15.78 0.90
N ARG A 78 -26.54 -16.17 -0.24
CA ARG A 78 -26.16 -17.36 -1.02
C ARG A 78 -25.11 -16.97 -2.04
N GLY A 79 -23.89 -16.81 -1.55
CA GLY A 79 -22.77 -16.32 -2.32
C GLY A 79 -21.58 -16.02 -1.42
N ASP A 80 -20.51 -15.50 -2.02
CA ASP A 80 -19.23 -15.26 -1.38
C ASP A 80 -19.00 -13.77 -1.12
N LEU A 81 -18.14 -13.45 -0.15
CA LEU A 81 -17.56 -12.13 0.01
C LEU A 81 -16.12 -12.10 -0.56
N TYR A 82 -15.77 -11.02 -1.22
CA TYR A 82 -14.44 -10.78 -1.77
C TYR A 82 -13.91 -9.44 -1.28
N CYS A 83 -12.76 -9.45 -0.64
CA CYS A 83 -12.05 -8.22 -0.33
C CYS A 83 -10.88 -8.04 -1.29
N VAL A 84 -10.94 -6.97 -2.08
CA VAL A 84 -9.90 -6.62 -3.04
C VAL A 84 -8.92 -5.68 -2.38
N GLY A 85 -7.69 -6.14 -2.15
CA GLY A 85 -6.62 -5.35 -1.59
C GLY A 85 -6.08 -4.34 -2.60
N GLY A 86 -5.89 -3.10 -2.15
CA GLY A 86 -5.35 -2.01 -2.95
C GLY A 86 -3.99 -1.52 -2.47
N MET A 87 -3.23 -2.37 -1.77
CA MET A 87 -1.93 -1.99 -1.20
C MET A 87 -2.04 -0.79 -0.25
N ASP A 88 -3.16 -0.67 0.48
CA ASP A 88 -3.39 0.37 1.48
C ASP A 88 -2.65 0.03 2.78
N PRO A 89 -1.56 0.76 3.14
CA PRO A 89 -0.77 0.43 4.31
C PRO A 89 -1.44 0.86 5.62
N MET A 90 -2.56 1.58 5.54
CA MET A 90 -3.29 2.10 6.68
C MET A 90 -4.51 1.26 7.05
N LEU A 91 -4.85 0.24 6.24
CA LEU A 91 -5.99 -0.63 6.55
C LEU A 91 -5.86 -1.23 7.95
N SER A 92 -6.87 -1.03 8.77
CA SER A 92 -6.83 -1.29 10.20
C SER A 92 -7.98 -2.18 10.68
N SER A 93 -7.89 -2.64 11.91
CA SER A 93 -8.99 -3.37 12.58
C SER A 93 -10.28 -2.56 12.67
N SER A 94 -10.20 -1.21 12.73
CA SER A 94 -11.39 -0.36 12.69
C SER A 94 -12.07 -0.37 11.33
N ASP A 95 -11.30 -0.45 10.24
CA ASP A 95 -11.85 -0.59 8.89
C ASP A 95 -12.57 -1.93 8.72
N LEU A 96 -12.04 -3.02 9.30
CA LEU A 96 -12.73 -4.31 9.30
C LEU A 96 -14.07 -4.26 10.03
N ILE A 97 -14.16 -3.51 11.13
CA ILE A 97 -15.41 -3.30 11.86
C ILE A 97 -16.45 -2.61 10.96
N GLU A 98 -16.03 -1.54 10.25
CA GLU A 98 -16.91 -0.83 9.32
C GLU A 98 -17.32 -1.70 8.12
N MET A 99 -16.41 -2.52 7.60
CA MET A 99 -16.74 -3.49 6.55
C MET A 99 -17.76 -4.54 7.04
N ALA A 100 -17.54 -5.11 8.23
CA ALA A 100 -18.47 -6.09 8.81
C ALA A 100 -19.83 -5.47 9.13
N ARG A 101 -19.84 -4.21 9.58
CA ARG A 101 -21.08 -3.44 9.78
C ARG A 101 -21.84 -3.27 8.48
N ALA A 102 -21.16 -2.93 7.38
CA ALA A 102 -21.77 -2.79 6.06
C ALA A 102 -22.44 -4.09 5.59
N VAL A 103 -21.83 -5.26 5.87
CA VAL A 103 -22.44 -6.58 5.59
C VAL A 103 -23.73 -6.76 6.41
N ARG A 104 -23.68 -6.48 7.70
CA ARG A 104 -24.82 -6.59 8.59
C ARG A 104 -25.96 -5.63 8.19
N ASP A 105 -25.62 -4.40 7.79
CA ASP A 105 -26.58 -3.36 7.45
C ASP A 105 -27.33 -3.64 6.14
N LEU A 106 -26.79 -4.56 5.29
CA LEU A 106 -27.53 -5.18 4.17
C LEU A 106 -28.56 -6.24 4.64
N GLY A 107 -28.71 -6.44 5.94
CA GLY A 107 -29.63 -7.44 6.48
C GLY A 107 -29.06 -8.87 6.52
N ILE A 108 -27.80 -9.08 6.18
CA ILE A 108 -27.20 -10.40 6.14
C ILE A 108 -26.88 -10.89 7.56
N LYS A 109 -27.44 -12.03 7.95
CA LYS A 109 -27.12 -12.76 9.20
C LYS A 109 -26.34 -14.05 8.97
N THR A 110 -26.41 -14.60 7.76
CA THR A 110 -25.70 -15.84 7.43
C THR A 110 -25.13 -15.73 6.02
N ILE A 111 -23.89 -16.15 5.86
CA ILE A 111 -23.21 -16.28 4.59
C ILE A 111 -23.04 -17.77 4.32
N GLU A 112 -23.75 -18.33 3.32
CA GLU A 112 -23.65 -19.74 2.90
C GLU A 112 -22.40 -20.01 2.05
N GLY A 113 -21.71 -18.97 1.59
CA GLY A 113 -20.46 -19.04 0.88
C GLY A 113 -19.24 -18.75 1.75
N SER A 114 -18.17 -18.31 1.12
CA SER A 114 -16.83 -18.13 1.69
C SER A 114 -16.41 -16.66 1.69
N VAL A 115 -15.33 -16.35 2.42
CA VAL A 115 -14.67 -15.04 2.40
C VAL A 115 -13.31 -15.17 1.71
N TYR A 116 -13.13 -14.43 0.64
CA TYR A 116 -11.90 -14.45 -0.15
C TYR A 116 -11.15 -13.12 -0.09
N ALA A 117 -9.82 -13.22 -0.02
CA ALA A 117 -8.90 -12.12 -0.28
C ALA A 117 -8.51 -12.14 -1.77
N ASP A 118 -8.74 -11.05 -2.48
CA ASP A 118 -8.16 -10.84 -3.82
C ASP A 118 -6.86 -10.05 -3.68
N LEU A 119 -5.75 -10.73 -3.92
CA LEU A 119 -4.40 -10.18 -3.84
C LEU A 119 -3.81 -9.84 -5.22
N SER A 120 -4.63 -9.79 -6.26
CA SER A 120 -4.19 -9.56 -7.64
C SER A 120 -3.74 -8.13 -7.96
N PHE A 121 -3.75 -7.23 -7.00
CA PHE A 121 -3.25 -5.87 -7.16
C PHE A 121 -1.78 -5.84 -7.55
N LYS A 122 -0.92 -6.63 -6.90
CA LYS A 122 0.51 -6.71 -7.20
C LYS A 122 0.93 -8.14 -7.55
N ASP A 123 2.14 -8.28 -8.07
CA ASP A 123 2.79 -9.57 -8.26
C ASP A 123 2.85 -10.39 -6.94
N ARG A 124 3.32 -11.64 -7.03
CA ARG A 124 3.38 -12.54 -5.87
C ARG A 124 4.64 -12.40 -5.05
N ASP A 125 5.53 -11.47 -5.38
CA ASP A 125 6.74 -11.23 -4.61
C ASP A 125 6.38 -10.59 -3.27
N ARG A 126 6.67 -11.33 -2.20
CA ARG A 126 6.28 -10.94 -0.85
C ARG A 126 7.38 -10.21 -0.07
N LEU A 127 8.53 -10.04 -0.69
CA LEU A 127 9.68 -9.32 -0.12
C LEU A 127 10.02 -8.12 -1.01
N GLY A 128 10.36 -7.00 -0.40
CA GLY A 128 10.88 -5.84 -1.12
C GLY A 128 12.28 -6.12 -1.65
N GLU A 129 12.59 -5.58 -2.83
CA GLU A 129 13.93 -5.69 -3.37
C GLU A 129 14.97 -5.06 -2.44
N GLY A 130 16.06 -5.78 -2.20
CA GLY A 130 17.13 -5.31 -1.32
C GLY A 130 16.84 -5.42 0.17
N TRP A 131 15.71 -5.99 0.58
CA TRP A 131 15.46 -6.30 1.98
C TRP A 131 16.39 -7.41 2.46
N CYS A 132 16.96 -7.22 3.64
CA CYS A 132 17.80 -8.22 4.29
C CYS A 132 16.93 -9.15 5.15
N TRP A 133 17.45 -10.35 5.41
CA TRP A 133 16.74 -11.38 6.19
C TRP A 133 16.45 -10.96 7.64
N ASP A 134 17.18 -9.98 8.17
CA ASP A 134 17.02 -9.41 9.51
C ASP A 134 16.18 -8.13 9.55
N ASP A 135 15.71 -7.66 8.41
CA ASP A 135 14.79 -6.52 8.33
C ASP A 135 13.45 -6.87 8.98
N LYS A 136 12.95 -5.97 9.82
CA LYS A 136 11.65 -6.11 10.48
C LYS A 136 10.50 -5.55 9.62
N ASN A 137 10.58 -5.73 8.32
CA ASN A 137 9.51 -5.30 7.42
C ASN A 137 8.39 -6.36 7.37
N PRO A 138 7.13 -5.94 7.26
CA PRO A 138 6.04 -6.88 7.04
C PRO A 138 6.13 -7.48 5.63
N THR A 139 5.53 -8.63 5.44
CA THR A 139 5.32 -9.23 4.12
C THR A 139 4.60 -8.25 3.19
N LEU A 140 5.09 -8.08 1.96
CA LEU A 140 4.40 -7.26 0.95
C LEU A 140 3.18 -8.01 0.42
N SER A 141 2.02 -7.66 0.95
CA SER A 141 0.73 -8.15 0.51
C SER A 141 -0.20 -6.97 0.23
N PRO A 142 -1.04 -7.02 -0.82
CA PRO A 142 -2.00 -5.96 -1.11
C PRO A 142 -3.05 -5.74 -0.02
N LEU A 143 -3.20 -6.68 0.91
CA LEU A 143 -4.27 -6.68 1.91
C LEU A 143 -3.72 -7.00 3.31
N LEU A 144 -2.96 -6.06 3.86
CA LEU A 144 -2.48 -6.12 5.24
C LEU A 144 -3.44 -5.40 6.18
N VAL A 145 -3.69 -5.96 7.35
CA VAL A 145 -4.46 -5.30 8.43
C VAL A 145 -3.52 -4.99 9.58
N ASP A 146 -3.39 -3.74 9.95
CA ASP A 146 -2.41 -3.28 10.95
C ASP A 146 -0.99 -3.80 10.62
N GLY A 147 -0.63 -3.84 9.33
CA GLY A 147 0.66 -4.34 8.84
C GLY A 147 0.83 -5.86 8.88
N LYS A 148 -0.23 -6.65 9.10
CA LYS A 148 -0.19 -8.12 9.18
C LYS A 148 -1.01 -8.77 8.08
N ASP A 149 -0.49 -9.85 7.50
CA ASP A 149 -1.16 -10.65 6.46
C ASP A 149 -2.17 -11.65 7.09
N GLU A 150 -3.20 -11.10 7.73
CA GLU A 150 -4.18 -11.84 8.53
C GLU A 150 -5.63 -11.43 8.18
N PHE A 151 -5.86 -10.86 6.99
CA PHE A 151 -7.16 -10.26 6.66
C PHE A 151 -8.31 -11.24 6.82
N THR A 152 -8.28 -12.39 6.15
CA THR A 152 -9.41 -13.32 6.12
C THR A 152 -9.78 -13.82 7.51
N TYR A 153 -8.78 -14.17 8.31
CA TYR A 153 -8.98 -14.58 9.70
C TYR A 153 -9.61 -13.47 10.55
N ARG A 154 -9.04 -12.26 10.51
CA ARG A 154 -9.53 -11.14 11.32
C ARG A 154 -10.91 -10.68 10.87
N PHE A 155 -11.16 -10.64 9.56
CA PHE A 155 -12.44 -10.21 9.03
C PHE A 155 -13.56 -11.19 9.36
N SER A 156 -13.31 -12.51 9.27
CA SER A 156 -14.29 -13.53 9.70
C SER A 156 -14.65 -13.38 11.17
N ARG A 157 -13.66 -13.11 12.04
CA ARG A 157 -13.94 -12.83 13.45
C ARG A 157 -14.79 -11.55 13.63
N LYS A 158 -14.57 -10.51 12.81
CA LYS A 158 -15.40 -9.29 12.89
C LYS A 158 -16.82 -9.51 12.39
N LEU A 159 -17.04 -10.37 11.41
CA LEU A 159 -18.38 -10.80 10.99
C LEU A 159 -19.09 -11.52 12.15
N GLU A 160 -18.44 -12.47 12.80
CA GLU A 160 -18.97 -13.17 13.97
C GLU A 160 -19.30 -12.20 15.13
N ASP A 161 -18.38 -11.28 15.46
CA ASP A 161 -18.58 -10.25 16.49
C ASP A 161 -19.82 -9.36 16.19
N MET A 162 -20.18 -9.20 14.91
CA MET A 162 -21.35 -8.45 14.44
C MET A 162 -22.62 -9.33 14.31
N GLY A 163 -22.55 -10.59 14.69
CA GLY A 163 -23.66 -11.54 14.61
C GLY A 163 -23.92 -12.08 13.21
N VAL A 164 -22.92 -12.03 12.32
CA VAL A 164 -22.97 -12.63 10.98
C VAL A 164 -22.25 -13.98 10.99
N THR A 165 -22.98 -15.07 10.74
CA THR A 165 -22.43 -16.43 10.69
C THR A 165 -21.83 -16.71 9.31
N LEU A 166 -20.60 -17.23 9.26
CA LEU A 166 -19.95 -17.71 8.05
C LEU A 166 -19.98 -19.25 8.02
N ASN A 167 -20.74 -19.84 7.08
CA ASN A 167 -20.84 -21.31 6.93
C ASN A 167 -19.76 -21.87 6.01
N GLY A 168 -19.14 -21.04 5.16
CA GLY A 168 -18.08 -21.45 4.26
C GLY A 168 -16.69 -21.34 4.85
N SER A 169 -15.70 -21.32 3.99
CA SER A 169 -14.27 -21.22 4.32
C SER A 169 -13.70 -19.83 4.04
N THR A 170 -12.45 -19.65 4.35
CA THR A 170 -11.67 -18.47 3.95
C THR A 170 -10.56 -18.87 3.01
N GLY A 171 -10.14 -17.97 2.11
CA GLY A 171 -9.05 -18.26 1.20
C GLY A 171 -8.66 -17.08 0.32
N GLU A 172 -7.81 -17.35 -0.67
CA GLU A 172 -7.41 -16.39 -1.69
C GLU A 172 -8.11 -16.75 -3.01
N ARG A 173 -8.78 -15.78 -3.60
CA ARG A 173 -9.43 -15.93 -4.91
C ARG A 173 -9.58 -14.57 -5.57
N GLN A 174 -9.35 -14.52 -6.88
CA GLN A 174 -9.57 -13.32 -7.67
C GLN A 174 -11.06 -12.97 -7.77
N LEU A 175 -11.38 -11.69 -7.71
CA LEU A 175 -12.74 -11.16 -7.84
C LEU A 175 -13.35 -11.58 -9.17
N PRO A 176 -14.52 -12.24 -9.20
CA PRO A 176 -15.24 -12.53 -10.42
C PRO A 176 -15.92 -11.28 -11.01
N THR A 177 -16.27 -11.35 -12.27
CA THR A 177 -16.79 -10.18 -13.02
C THR A 177 -18.22 -9.81 -12.67
N ASP A 178 -18.98 -10.72 -12.08
CA ASP A 178 -20.38 -10.55 -11.65
C ASP A 178 -20.52 -10.08 -10.20
N ALA A 179 -19.42 -9.84 -9.50
CA ALA A 179 -19.43 -9.37 -8.13
C ALA A 179 -19.96 -7.93 -8.02
N GLN A 180 -20.74 -7.67 -6.98
CA GLN A 180 -21.32 -6.38 -6.66
C GLN A 180 -20.53 -5.70 -5.54
N LEU A 181 -20.19 -4.41 -5.71
CA LEU A 181 -19.51 -3.63 -4.69
C LEU A 181 -20.44 -3.41 -3.50
N LEU A 182 -19.94 -3.76 -2.31
CA LEU A 182 -20.66 -3.56 -1.06
C LEU A 182 -20.21 -2.29 -0.34
N THR A 183 -18.90 -2.15 -0.14
CA THR A 183 -18.33 -0.96 0.52
C THR A 183 -16.87 -0.76 0.12
N THR A 184 -16.40 0.47 0.27
CA THR A 184 -15.00 0.85 0.03
C THR A 184 -14.44 1.53 1.28
N ARG A 185 -13.23 1.12 1.69
CA ARG A 185 -12.42 1.87 2.66
C ARG A 185 -11.35 2.66 1.91
N THR A 186 -11.11 3.88 2.37
CA THR A 186 -10.16 4.78 1.70
C THR A 186 -9.24 5.46 2.70
N HIS A 187 -7.96 5.59 2.31
CA HIS A 187 -6.99 6.44 3.00
C HIS A 187 -6.27 7.31 1.98
N SER A 188 -6.14 8.60 2.28
CA SER A 188 -5.57 9.54 1.32
C SER A 188 -4.05 9.36 1.17
N ILE A 189 -3.55 9.64 -0.03
CA ILE A 189 -2.11 9.67 -0.31
C ILE A 189 -1.38 10.63 0.65
N ARG A 190 -2.04 11.70 1.10
CA ARG A 190 -1.48 12.66 2.07
C ARG A 190 -1.18 12.02 3.42
N GLN A 191 -2.09 11.15 3.92
CA GLN A 191 -1.89 10.43 5.17
C GLN A 191 -0.75 9.41 5.04
N VAL A 192 -0.72 8.66 3.93
CA VAL A 192 0.33 7.68 3.63
C VAL A 192 1.69 8.37 3.51
N LEU A 193 1.76 9.45 2.72
CA LEU A 193 2.97 10.26 2.54
C LEU A 193 3.49 10.84 3.85
N HIS A 194 2.60 11.40 4.67
CA HIS A 194 2.98 11.98 5.96
C HIS A 194 3.70 10.95 6.85
N ARG A 195 3.13 9.75 6.99
CA ARG A 195 3.75 8.69 7.79
C ARG A 195 5.07 8.20 7.17
N MET A 196 5.08 7.94 5.86
CA MET A 196 6.28 7.52 5.13
C MET A 196 7.45 8.47 5.38
N MET A 197 7.21 9.78 5.24
CA MET A 197 8.27 10.79 5.36
C MET A 197 8.62 11.10 6.82
N LYS A 198 7.64 11.08 7.74
CA LYS A 198 7.87 11.46 9.14
C LYS A 198 8.67 10.43 9.92
N VAL A 199 8.39 9.14 9.72
CA VAL A 199 9.03 8.03 10.45
C VAL A 199 9.82 7.09 9.55
N SER A 200 9.94 7.44 8.26
CA SER A 200 10.66 6.63 7.25
C SER A 200 10.12 5.20 7.11
N ASP A 201 8.79 5.04 7.15
CA ASP A 201 8.13 3.73 7.11
C ASP A 201 8.30 3.06 5.74
N ASN A 202 8.89 1.86 5.72
CA ASN A 202 9.18 1.11 4.50
C ASN A 202 7.92 0.55 3.84
N LEU A 203 6.96 0.03 4.63
CA LEU A 203 5.71 -0.48 4.08
C LEU A 203 4.95 0.60 3.31
N TYR A 204 4.91 1.81 3.86
CA TYR A 204 4.25 2.96 3.24
C TYR A 204 4.95 3.39 1.95
N ALA A 205 6.28 3.29 1.90
CA ALA A 205 7.05 3.55 0.68
C ALA A 205 6.77 2.51 -0.41
N GLU A 206 6.81 1.23 -0.05
CA GLU A 206 6.47 0.13 -0.98
C GLU A 206 5.03 0.26 -1.49
N SER A 207 4.09 0.61 -0.61
CA SER A 207 2.70 0.82 -0.98
C SER A 207 2.57 1.93 -2.03
N MET A 208 3.23 3.06 -1.85
CA MET A 208 3.26 4.14 -2.84
C MET A 208 3.95 3.71 -4.14
N PHE A 209 5.05 2.99 -4.04
CA PHE A 209 5.82 2.51 -5.19
C PHE A 209 4.98 1.58 -6.09
N TYR A 210 4.28 0.59 -5.52
CA TYR A 210 3.44 -0.32 -6.29
C TYR A 210 2.21 0.35 -6.90
N GLN A 211 1.72 1.48 -6.34
CA GLN A 211 0.66 2.27 -6.98
C GLN A 211 1.11 2.82 -8.35
N LEU A 212 2.39 3.13 -8.53
CA LEU A 212 2.92 3.55 -9.84
C LEU A 212 2.68 2.51 -10.93
N ALA A 213 2.81 1.23 -10.58
CA ALA A 213 2.64 0.13 -11.53
C ALA A 213 1.16 -0.27 -11.73
N ALA A 214 0.33 -0.13 -10.70
CA ALA A 214 -1.08 -0.54 -10.71
C ALA A 214 -2.03 0.48 -11.35
N ASN A 215 -1.51 1.59 -11.83
CA ASN A 215 -2.31 2.69 -12.39
C ASN A 215 -3.30 2.22 -13.46
N GLY A 216 -4.53 2.69 -13.36
CA GLY A 216 -5.59 2.36 -14.30
C GLY A 216 -6.21 0.97 -14.12
N GLY A 217 -6.02 0.33 -12.96
CA GLY A 217 -6.61 -0.96 -12.63
C GLY A 217 -5.84 -2.16 -13.19
N THR A 218 -4.57 -1.96 -13.57
CA THR A 218 -3.67 -3.04 -13.98
C THR A 218 -3.47 -4.00 -12.80
N ARG A 219 -3.77 -5.27 -13.03
CA ARG A 219 -3.51 -6.34 -12.04
C ARG A 219 -2.05 -6.80 -12.12
N TRP A 220 -1.57 -7.41 -11.05
CA TRP A 220 -0.23 -7.98 -10.93
C TRP A 220 0.88 -6.93 -11.14
N ALA A 221 0.69 -5.76 -10.52
CA ALA A 221 1.66 -4.67 -10.55
C ALA A 221 3.02 -5.17 -10.06
N GLY A 222 4.06 -4.97 -10.88
CA GLY A 222 5.42 -5.42 -10.56
C GLY A 222 6.39 -4.27 -10.34
N ALA A 223 7.42 -4.51 -9.53
CA ALA A 223 8.45 -3.53 -9.21
C ALA A 223 9.17 -2.98 -10.46
N LYS A 224 9.36 -3.81 -11.49
CA LYS A 224 9.96 -3.38 -12.77
C LYS A 224 9.16 -2.24 -13.42
N THR A 225 7.83 -2.35 -13.44
CA THR A 225 6.95 -1.33 -14.03
C THR A 225 6.96 -0.05 -13.17
N ALA A 226 6.92 -0.18 -11.85
CA ALA A 226 7.03 0.97 -10.95
C ALA A 226 8.33 1.75 -11.18
N ARG A 227 9.49 1.06 -11.28
CA ARG A 227 10.79 1.70 -11.59
C ARG A 227 10.82 2.41 -12.93
N GLN A 228 10.11 1.93 -13.94
CA GLN A 228 10.03 2.62 -15.23
C GLN A 228 9.41 4.01 -15.08
N TYR A 229 8.41 4.18 -14.20
CA TYR A 229 7.83 5.51 -13.92
C TYR A 229 8.81 6.43 -13.18
N GLU A 230 9.54 5.92 -12.19
CA GLU A 230 10.56 6.71 -11.50
C GLU A 230 11.69 7.13 -12.47
N THR A 231 12.14 6.21 -13.32
CA THR A 231 13.16 6.50 -14.35
C THR A 231 12.67 7.54 -15.37
N ALA A 232 11.42 7.42 -15.79
CA ALA A 232 10.82 8.39 -16.72
C ALA A 232 10.70 9.79 -16.10
N LEU A 233 10.40 9.87 -14.78
CA LEU A 233 10.42 11.13 -14.06
C LEU A 233 11.79 11.78 -14.11
N PHE A 234 12.87 11.06 -13.79
CA PHE A 234 14.24 11.57 -13.87
C PHE A 234 14.59 12.06 -15.27
N SER A 235 14.24 11.30 -16.31
CA SER A 235 14.50 11.72 -17.70
C SER A 235 13.76 13.00 -18.10
N ARG A 236 12.67 13.34 -17.42
CA ARG A 236 11.86 14.53 -17.69
C ARG A 236 12.32 15.77 -16.95
N ILE A 237 12.83 15.59 -15.73
CA ILE A 237 13.25 16.71 -14.87
C ILE A 237 14.75 17.02 -14.95
N GLY A 238 15.54 16.24 -15.71
CA GLY A 238 16.99 16.39 -15.89
C GLY A 238 17.81 15.60 -14.90
#